data_1bfe1168642bb3a8ee170bcd1327dfa3
#
_entry.id   1bfe1168642bb3a8ee170bcd1327dfa3
#
_cell.length_a   1.000
_cell.length_b   1.000
_cell.length_c   1.000
_cell.angle_alpha   90.00
_cell.angle_beta   90.00
_cell.angle_gamma   90.00
#
_symmetry.space_group_name_H-M   'P 1'
#
loop_
_entity.id
_entity.type
_entity.pdbx_description
1 polymer ?
#
loop_
_entity_poly.entity_id
_entity_poly.type
_entity_poly.pdbx_seq_one_letter_code
_entity_poly.pdbx_strand_id
1 'polypeptide(L)'
;MTASVTIFHNVVWSRHKGVVFSALHNISASGAIRYSMVQIADTEHDRVGFSDVDYSYHRYPMQKLFDGCYEDVPTMKMIARLTWEVLRTKSDLIVLPGYHRPEYWAMLAACIVTGKRRAVFCDSTARDRPKKLLTSIPKRVFFSLCDGYFGFGERSREYLESLGAKRDKIFVPCQAAAMPGSFSPERALVERVAARAGNPPVFLYVGRLSEEKGIGTLIEAFAGLRRRIPAAKLRIVGTGPMADALHAKVADLELGDAVTFAGSLQDEPLTREYYGATCMVLPSYSEPWGLVVNEALAHGCPAVVSESCGCVPELVIDGVSGYAFTAGDVAGLQRTMLKAMEAFADAGGTAHRCMDVIRRFDPPSAAANIARGCALMLSD
;
A
#
# COMPACT_ATOMS: atom_id res chain seq x y z
N MET A 1 14.88 -21.43 25.17
CA MET A 1 13.60 -21.70 24.49
C MET A 1 13.55 -20.79 23.25
N THR A 2 13.06 -21.27 22.12
CA THR A 2 12.89 -20.44 20.91
C THR A 2 11.76 -19.45 21.16
N ALA A 3 12.02 -18.16 21.05
CA ALA A 3 11.02 -17.12 21.23
C ALA A 3 9.92 -17.23 20.14
N SER A 4 8.71 -16.84 20.47
CA SER A 4 7.55 -17.00 19.60
C SER A 4 6.72 -15.73 19.46
N VAL A 5 6.27 -15.47 18.25
CA VAL A 5 5.48 -14.30 17.87
C VAL A 5 4.21 -14.72 17.15
N THR A 6 3.06 -14.23 17.57
CA THR A 6 1.81 -14.37 16.81
C THR A 6 1.44 -13.03 16.17
N ILE A 7 1.29 -13.04 14.84
CA ILE A 7 0.88 -11.88 14.05
C ILE A 7 -0.58 -12.04 13.64
N PHE A 8 -1.43 -11.11 14.05
CA PHE A 8 -2.82 -11.03 13.61
C PHE A 8 -2.93 -10.05 12.44
N HIS A 9 -3.71 -10.43 11.43
CA HIS A 9 -4.00 -9.58 10.28
C HIS A 9 -5.47 -9.69 9.87
N ASN A 10 -6.04 -8.61 9.33
CA ASN A 10 -7.47 -8.51 9.10
C ASN A 10 -7.99 -9.51 8.08
N VAL A 11 -7.38 -9.56 6.89
CA VAL A 11 -7.94 -10.32 5.77
C VAL A 11 -6.89 -11.01 4.91
N VAL A 12 -7.22 -12.20 4.46
CA VAL A 12 -6.38 -12.99 3.53
C VAL A 12 -6.27 -12.30 2.16
N TRP A 13 -7.28 -11.56 1.72
CA TRP A 13 -7.31 -10.87 0.42
C TRP A 13 -6.08 -9.99 0.16
N SER A 14 -5.40 -9.55 1.20
CA SER A 14 -4.26 -8.63 1.11
C SER A 14 -3.00 -9.32 0.57
N ARG A 15 -2.88 -9.46 -0.76
CA ARG A 15 -1.72 -10.06 -1.46
C ARG A 15 -0.38 -9.50 -0.96
N HIS A 16 -0.29 -8.19 -0.76
CA HIS A 16 0.90 -7.51 -0.27
C HIS A 16 1.34 -7.96 1.15
N LYS A 17 0.40 -8.27 2.03
CA LYS A 17 0.73 -8.88 3.33
C LYS A 17 1.10 -10.35 3.16
N GLY A 18 0.45 -11.05 2.23
CA GLY A 18 0.77 -12.43 1.89
C GLY A 18 2.25 -12.62 1.53
N VAL A 19 2.80 -11.80 0.63
CA VAL A 19 4.22 -11.89 0.25
C VAL A 19 5.18 -11.51 1.39
N VAL A 20 4.85 -10.49 2.19
CA VAL A 20 5.68 -10.08 3.33
C VAL A 20 5.69 -11.16 4.43
N PHE A 21 4.53 -11.75 4.74
CA PHE A 21 4.46 -12.81 5.75
C PHE A 21 5.08 -14.12 5.26
N SER A 22 5.03 -14.39 3.94
CA SER A 22 5.77 -15.50 3.33
C SER A 22 7.28 -15.33 3.48
N ALA A 23 7.80 -14.13 3.22
CA ALA A 23 9.21 -13.82 3.44
C ALA A 23 9.59 -13.90 4.93
N LEU A 24 8.72 -13.46 5.83
CA LEU A 24 8.94 -13.56 7.28
C LEU A 24 8.94 -15.03 7.75
N HIS A 25 8.10 -15.87 7.19
CA HIS A 25 8.09 -17.31 7.47
C HIS A 25 9.42 -17.97 7.04
N ASN A 26 9.98 -17.58 5.90
CA ASN A 26 11.28 -18.08 5.45
C ASN A 26 12.41 -17.68 6.42
N ILE A 27 12.38 -16.46 6.97
CA ILE A 27 13.31 -16.03 8.03
C ILE A 27 13.15 -16.90 9.29
N SER A 28 11.92 -17.27 9.64
CA SER A 28 11.62 -18.15 10.79
C SER A 28 12.30 -19.53 10.70
N ALA A 29 12.39 -20.08 9.50
CA ALA A 29 12.96 -21.41 9.27
C ALA A 29 14.46 -21.50 9.62
N SER A 30 15.17 -20.38 9.56
CA SER A 30 16.61 -20.29 9.85
C SER A 30 16.94 -19.50 11.13
N GLY A 31 15.94 -18.94 11.82
CA GLY A 31 16.11 -17.98 12.90
C GLY A 31 15.73 -18.48 14.30
N ALA A 32 16.04 -17.65 15.31
CA ALA A 32 15.73 -17.91 16.71
C ALA A 32 14.27 -17.59 17.12
N ILE A 33 13.46 -17.05 16.20
CA ILE A 33 12.07 -16.63 16.45
C ILE A 33 11.12 -17.41 15.56
N ARG A 34 10.08 -18.01 16.17
CA ARG A 34 9.00 -18.68 15.45
C ARG A 34 7.84 -17.71 15.24
N TYR A 35 7.40 -17.55 14.01
CA TYR A 35 6.24 -16.73 13.64
C TYR A 35 5.02 -17.61 13.35
N SER A 36 3.87 -17.23 13.93
CA SER A 36 2.56 -17.80 13.66
C SER A 36 1.64 -16.70 13.10
N MET A 37 0.95 -16.97 11.98
CA MET A 37 0.10 -15.99 11.31
C MET A 37 -1.37 -16.37 11.53
N VAL A 38 -2.15 -15.41 12.03
CA VAL A 38 -3.59 -15.54 12.21
C VAL A 38 -4.28 -14.51 11.32
N GLN A 39 -5.05 -15.00 10.35
CA GLN A 39 -5.90 -14.19 9.48
C GLN A 39 -7.32 -14.16 10.04
N ILE A 40 -7.90 -12.97 10.21
CA ILE A 40 -9.20 -12.84 10.87
C ILE A 40 -10.34 -13.26 9.95
N ALA A 41 -10.36 -12.76 8.71
CA ALA A 41 -11.41 -13.07 7.72
C ALA A 41 -10.82 -13.26 6.32
N ASP A 42 -11.65 -13.60 5.33
CA ASP A 42 -11.20 -13.73 3.94
C ASP A 42 -11.00 -12.36 3.29
N THR A 43 -11.97 -11.44 3.43
CA THR A 43 -12.01 -10.14 2.74
C THR A 43 -12.75 -9.08 3.56
N GLU A 44 -12.89 -7.89 3.00
CA GLU A 44 -13.68 -6.75 3.51
C GLU A 44 -14.72 -6.33 2.46
N HIS A 45 -15.84 -5.71 2.86
CA HIS A 45 -16.89 -5.26 1.92
C HIS A 45 -16.33 -4.37 0.81
N ASP A 46 -15.40 -3.48 1.12
CA ASP A 46 -14.74 -2.60 0.18
C ASP A 46 -13.91 -3.33 -0.90
N ARG A 47 -13.72 -4.64 -0.76
CA ARG A 47 -12.92 -5.49 -1.66
C ARG A 47 -13.76 -6.47 -2.47
N VAL A 48 -15.01 -6.66 -2.09
CA VAL A 48 -15.95 -7.52 -2.82
C VAL A 48 -16.12 -6.99 -4.25
N GLY A 49 -15.97 -7.88 -5.24
CA GLY A 49 -16.09 -7.53 -6.66
C GLY A 49 -14.79 -7.05 -7.33
N PHE A 50 -13.68 -6.87 -6.59
CA PHE A 50 -12.38 -6.58 -7.20
C PHE A 50 -11.65 -7.85 -7.67
N SER A 51 -11.56 -8.85 -6.80
CA SER A 51 -10.99 -10.17 -7.10
C SER A 51 -11.32 -11.16 -6.00
N ASP A 52 -11.26 -12.43 -6.33
CA ASP A 52 -11.26 -13.51 -5.35
C ASP A 52 -9.99 -13.49 -4.48
N VAL A 53 -10.05 -14.18 -3.34
CA VAL A 53 -8.88 -14.37 -2.48
C VAL A 53 -7.86 -15.26 -3.20
N ASP A 54 -6.66 -14.73 -3.38
CA ASP A 54 -5.56 -15.46 -4.02
C ASP A 54 -4.58 -16.01 -2.98
N TYR A 55 -4.72 -17.27 -2.66
CA TYR A 55 -3.87 -17.98 -1.69
C TYR A 55 -2.44 -18.22 -2.18
N SER A 56 -2.12 -18.06 -3.46
CA SER A 56 -0.78 -18.30 -4.02
C SER A 56 0.29 -17.37 -3.44
N TYR A 57 -0.13 -16.19 -2.96
CA TYR A 57 0.72 -15.21 -2.28
C TYR A 57 1.00 -15.54 -0.81
N HIS A 58 0.28 -16.50 -0.20
CA HIS A 58 0.35 -16.87 1.21
C HIS A 58 1.09 -18.19 1.40
N ARG A 59 2.43 -18.19 1.19
CA ARG A 59 3.28 -19.37 1.28
C ARG A 59 3.78 -19.61 2.71
N TYR A 60 2.86 -19.66 3.66
CA TYR A 60 3.12 -19.92 5.08
C TYR A 60 1.92 -20.60 5.73
N PRO A 61 2.11 -21.39 6.79
CA PRO A 61 0.99 -21.91 7.57
C PRO A 61 0.23 -20.78 8.23
N MET A 62 -1.09 -20.71 8.03
CA MET A 62 -1.96 -19.71 8.66
C MET A 62 -3.16 -20.35 9.31
N GLN A 63 -3.63 -19.74 10.39
CA GLN A 63 -4.93 -20.00 10.98
C GLN A 63 -5.89 -18.91 10.50
N LYS A 64 -7.00 -19.29 9.85
CA LYS A 64 -8.12 -18.39 9.54
C LYS A 64 -9.20 -18.55 10.59
N LEU A 65 -9.76 -17.44 11.08
CA LEU A 65 -10.73 -17.46 12.19
C LEU A 65 -12.19 -17.47 11.72
N PHE A 66 -12.48 -16.73 10.64
CA PHE A 66 -13.81 -16.58 10.07
C PHE A 66 -13.78 -16.66 8.55
N ASP A 67 -14.84 -17.20 7.96
CA ASP A 67 -15.07 -17.18 6.52
C ASP A 67 -15.84 -15.90 6.12
N GLY A 68 -15.65 -15.45 4.87
CA GLY A 68 -16.36 -14.31 4.31
C GLY A 68 -15.79 -12.94 4.70
N CYS A 69 -16.67 -11.94 4.74
CA CYS A 69 -16.27 -10.56 5.00
C CYS A 69 -16.06 -10.27 6.49
N TYR A 70 -15.05 -9.47 6.79
CA TYR A 70 -14.73 -9.05 8.15
C TYR A 70 -15.92 -8.36 8.84
N GLU A 71 -16.61 -7.49 8.11
CA GLU A 71 -17.72 -6.69 8.61
C GLU A 71 -18.99 -7.50 8.89
N ASP A 72 -19.13 -8.70 8.31
CA ASP A 72 -20.28 -9.60 8.55
C ASP A 72 -20.19 -10.33 9.89
N VAL A 73 -19.01 -10.34 10.52
CA VAL A 73 -18.83 -10.98 11.82
C VAL A 73 -19.35 -10.06 12.93
N PRO A 74 -20.32 -10.49 13.75
CA PRO A 74 -20.83 -9.69 14.86
C PRO A 74 -19.70 -9.26 15.81
N THR A 75 -19.64 -7.97 16.16
CA THR A 75 -18.54 -7.37 16.95
C THR A 75 -18.24 -8.13 18.24
N MET A 76 -19.28 -8.56 18.98
CA MET A 76 -19.08 -9.31 20.22
C MET A 76 -18.46 -10.69 19.99
N LYS A 77 -18.83 -11.36 18.89
CA LYS A 77 -18.22 -12.64 18.48
C LYS A 77 -16.74 -12.43 18.10
N MET A 78 -16.45 -11.34 17.39
CA MET A 78 -15.09 -10.94 17.04
C MET A 78 -14.23 -10.68 18.29
N ILE A 79 -14.74 -9.86 19.22
CA ILE A 79 -14.07 -9.57 20.50
C ILE A 79 -13.79 -10.87 21.26
N ALA A 80 -14.79 -11.70 21.45
CA ALA A 80 -14.65 -12.96 22.21
C ALA A 80 -13.60 -13.88 21.56
N ARG A 81 -13.67 -14.06 20.23
CA ARG A 81 -12.76 -14.94 19.49
C ARG A 81 -11.32 -14.43 19.54
N LEU A 82 -11.08 -13.15 19.22
CA LEU A 82 -9.73 -12.60 19.20
C LEU A 82 -9.10 -12.55 20.60
N THR A 83 -9.89 -12.17 21.61
CA THR A 83 -9.43 -12.23 23.01
C THR A 83 -9.04 -13.65 23.41
N TRP A 84 -9.86 -14.63 23.06
CA TRP A 84 -9.57 -16.05 23.32
C TRP A 84 -8.28 -16.52 22.67
N GLU A 85 -8.04 -16.15 21.39
CA GLU A 85 -6.79 -16.51 20.71
C GLU A 85 -5.56 -15.90 21.39
N VAL A 86 -5.65 -14.62 21.83
CA VAL A 86 -4.57 -13.99 22.62
C VAL A 86 -4.31 -14.69 23.94
N LEU A 87 -5.39 -15.05 24.67
CA LEU A 87 -5.26 -15.76 25.96
C LEU A 87 -4.66 -17.16 25.79
N ARG A 88 -5.07 -17.89 24.74
CA ARG A 88 -4.68 -19.28 24.50
C ARG A 88 -3.26 -19.43 23.97
N THR A 89 -2.80 -18.50 23.14
CA THR A 89 -1.48 -18.61 22.52
C THR A 89 -0.36 -18.55 23.59
N LYS A 90 0.69 -19.34 23.37
CA LYS A 90 1.91 -19.33 24.21
C LYS A 90 2.97 -18.36 23.69
N SER A 91 2.62 -17.51 22.72
CA SER A 91 3.57 -16.56 22.13
C SER A 91 3.99 -15.50 23.13
N ASP A 92 5.26 -15.12 23.06
CA ASP A 92 5.89 -14.12 23.92
C ASP A 92 5.52 -12.69 23.47
N LEU A 93 5.31 -12.51 22.16
CA LEU A 93 4.92 -11.24 21.53
C LEU A 93 3.70 -11.44 20.65
N ILE A 94 2.74 -10.51 20.77
CA ILE A 94 1.56 -10.43 19.91
C ILE A 94 1.66 -9.17 19.04
N VAL A 95 1.49 -9.32 17.73
CA VAL A 95 1.37 -8.18 16.80
C VAL A 95 -0.09 -7.98 16.46
N LEU A 96 -0.63 -6.83 16.86
CA LEU A 96 -2.02 -6.43 16.68
C LEU A 96 -2.24 -5.89 15.25
N PRO A 97 -3.38 -6.17 14.60
CA PRO A 97 -3.64 -5.78 13.21
C PRO A 97 -3.92 -4.29 13.03
N GLY A 98 -4.23 -3.58 14.11
CA GLY A 98 -4.57 -2.16 14.10
C GLY A 98 -4.97 -1.65 15.49
N TYR A 99 -5.55 -0.45 15.53
CA TYR A 99 -5.85 0.24 16.80
C TYR A 99 -7.25 0.90 16.86
N HIS A 100 -8.00 0.91 15.76
CA HIS A 100 -9.21 1.73 15.61
C HIS A 100 -10.52 0.98 15.91
N ARG A 101 -10.49 -0.35 16.08
CA ARG A 101 -11.65 -1.20 16.32
C ARG A 101 -11.70 -1.67 17.77
N PRO A 102 -12.89 -1.88 18.37
CA PRO A 102 -13.02 -2.30 19.78
C PRO A 102 -12.37 -3.65 20.08
N GLU A 103 -12.40 -4.58 19.13
CA GLU A 103 -11.75 -5.89 19.27
C GLU A 103 -10.23 -5.78 19.44
N TYR A 104 -9.57 -4.79 18.86
CA TYR A 104 -8.12 -4.60 19.04
C TYR A 104 -7.78 -4.07 20.45
N TRP A 105 -8.69 -3.29 21.05
CA TRP A 105 -8.58 -2.87 22.43
C TRP A 105 -8.74 -4.06 23.41
N ALA A 106 -9.66 -4.98 23.09
CA ALA A 106 -9.82 -6.20 23.87
C ALA A 106 -8.60 -7.11 23.79
N MET A 107 -7.99 -7.26 22.58
CA MET A 107 -6.71 -7.97 22.40
C MET A 107 -5.58 -7.30 23.18
N LEU A 108 -5.47 -5.98 23.14
CA LEU A 108 -4.48 -5.22 23.90
C LEU A 108 -4.62 -5.47 25.40
N ALA A 109 -5.86 -5.39 25.93
CA ALA A 109 -6.15 -5.69 27.34
C ALA A 109 -5.76 -7.14 27.71
N ALA A 110 -6.07 -8.10 26.85
CA ALA A 110 -5.69 -9.50 27.06
C ALA A 110 -4.16 -9.70 27.09
N CYS A 111 -3.42 -8.98 26.22
CA CYS A 111 -1.94 -8.98 26.27
C CYS A 111 -1.42 -8.44 27.60
N ILE A 112 -1.99 -7.34 28.09
CA ILE A 112 -1.61 -6.74 29.37
C ILE A 112 -1.84 -7.70 30.54
N VAL A 113 -3.05 -8.29 30.63
CA VAL A 113 -3.42 -9.22 31.69
C VAL A 113 -2.54 -10.47 31.69
N THR A 114 -2.11 -10.94 30.52
CA THR A 114 -1.26 -12.13 30.39
C THR A 114 0.24 -11.82 30.40
N GLY A 115 0.64 -10.54 30.57
CA GLY A 115 2.04 -10.12 30.57
C GLY A 115 2.76 -10.29 29.23
N LYS A 116 2.02 -10.49 28.13
CA LYS A 116 2.60 -10.64 26.78
C LYS A 116 3.08 -9.29 26.22
N ARG A 117 4.20 -9.30 25.53
CA ARG A 117 4.63 -8.14 24.73
C ARG A 117 3.69 -7.93 23.56
N ARG A 118 3.54 -6.69 23.14
CA ARG A 118 2.55 -6.29 22.12
C ARG A 118 3.09 -5.21 21.21
N ALA A 119 3.02 -5.48 19.92
CA ALA A 119 3.29 -4.53 18.87
C ALA A 119 2.02 -4.30 18.04
N VAL A 120 2.01 -3.28 17.18
CA VAL A 120 0.86 -2.96 16.34
C VAL A 120 1.29 -2.52 14.96
N PHE A 121 0.53 -2.92 13.92
CA PHE A 121 0.62 -2.32 12.60
C PHE A 121 -0.09 -0.97 12.57
N CYS A 122 0.55 0.04 11.98
CA CYS A 122 0.00 1.37 11.78
C CYS A 122 0.24 1.85 10.35
N ASP A 123 -0.81 1.84 9.56
CA ASP A 123 -0.78 2.24 8.14
C ASP A 123 -1.10 3.74 7.97
N SER A 124 -1.60 4.41 9.01
CA SER A 124 -2.07 5.79 8.97
C SER A 124 -0.93 6.80 8.94
N THR A 125 -1.22 7.94 8.31
CA THR A 125 -0.36 9.12 8.28
C THR A 125 -1.10 10.35 8.86
N ALA A 126 -0.38 11.42 9.15
CA ALA A 126 -0.99 12.67 9.61
C ALA A 126 -1.81 13.37 8.51
N ARG A 127 -1.64 12.98 7.26
CA ARG A 127 -2.32 13.55 6.08
C ARG A 127 -3.63 12.86 5.73
N ASP A 128 -3.81 11.60 6.13
CA ASP A 128 -5.04 10.83 5.88
C ASP A 128 -6.20 11.27 6.76
N ARG A 129 -5.89 11.84 7.92
CA ARG A 129 -6.91 12.14 8.92
C ARG A 129 -6.63 13.50 9.56
N PRO A 130 -7.59 14.46 9.46
CA PRO A 130 -7.42 15.77 10.10
C PRO A 130 -7.23 15.59 11.60
N LYS A 131 -6.27 16.34 12.17
CA LYS A 131 -5.96 16.33 13.60
C LYS A 131 -7.14 16.92 14.39
N LYS A 132 -8.01 16.07 14.92
CA LYS A 132 -8.99 16.47 15.95
C LYS A 132 -8.42 16.10 17.31
N LEU A 133 -8.19 17.06 18.16
CA LEU A 133 -7.51 16.91 19.47
C LEU A 133 -8.18 15.84 20.35
N LEU A 134 -9.52 15.83 20.40
CA LEU A 134 -10.31 14.88 21.19
C LEU A 134 -10.23 13.43 20.69
N THR A 135 -10.08 13.21 19.38
CA THR A 135 -9.97 11.86 18.80
C THR A 135 -8.55 11.29 18.89
N SER A 136 -7.56 12.10 19.27
CA SER A 136 -6.17 11.66 19.43
C SER A 136 -5.91 11.01 20.80
N ILE A 137 -6.70 11.32 21.84
CA ILE A 137 -6.48 10.80 23.20
C ILE A 137 -6.56 9.25 23.24
N PRO A 138 -7.63 8.61 22.76
CA PRO A 138 -7.68 7.13 22.75
C PRO A 138 -6.50 6.51 22.00
N LYS A 139 -6.12 7.10 20.85
CA LYS A 139 -4.98 6.61 20.06
C LYS A 139 -3.67 6.71 20.86
N ARG A 140 -3.41 7.86 21.53
CA ARG A 140 -2.22 8.02 22.37
C ARG A 140 -2.19 6.99 23.49
N VAL A 141 -3.32 6.72 24.13
CA VAL A 141 -3.42 5.68 25.17
C VAL A 141 -3.14 4.32 24.58
N PHE A 142 -3.74 3.95 23.44
CA PHE A 142 -3.48 2.67 22.80
C PHE A 142 -1.99 2.49 22.48
N PHE A 143 -1.39 3.48 21.81
CA PHE A 143 0.02 3.40 21.43
C PHE A 143 0.95 3.42 22.63
N SER A 144 0.67 4.18 23.69
CA SER A 144 1.51 4.19 24.90
C SER A 144 1.56 2.83 25.63
N LEU A 145 0.58 1.96 25.37
CA LEU A 145 0.50 0.62 25.91
C LEU A 145 1.18 -0.44 25.02
N CYS A 146 1.70 -0.07 23.85
CA CYS A 146 2.41 -0.96 22.94
C CYS A 146 3.92 -0.86 23.10
N ASP A 147 4.62 -1.98 22.90
CA ASP A 147 6.07 -2.08 23.04
C ASP A 147 6.81 -1.73 21.73
N GLY A 148 6.12 -1.78 20.57
CA GLY A 148 6.68 -1.43 19.28
C GLY A 148 5.63 -1.27 18.17
N TYR A 149 6.08 -0.71 17.03
CA TYR A 149 5.21 -0.27 15.95
C TYR A 149 5.78 -0.63 14.58
N PHE A 150 4.94 -1.16 13.70
CA PHE A 150 5.29 -1.48 12.33
C PHE A 150 4.51 -0.58 11.37
N GLY A 151 5.22 0.29 10.66
CA GLY A 151 4.62 1.27 9.74
C GLY A 151 5.06 1.08 8.30
N PHE A 152 4.39 1.78 7.38
CA PHE A 152 4.69 1.69 5.95
C PHE A 152 5.98 2.43 5.59
N GLY A 153 6.16 3.64 6.08
CA GLY A 153 7.30 4.49 5.78
C GLY A 153 7.43 5.67 6.74
N GLU A 154 8.21 6.67 6.36
CA GLU A 154 8.56 7.82 7.20
C GLU A 154 7.32 8.61 7.67
N ARG A 155 6.32 8.80 6.82
CA ARG A 155 5.08 9.48 7.22
C ARG A 155 4.27 8.73 8.28
N SER A 156 4.29 7.39 8.26
CA SER A 156 3.71 6.60 9.34
C SER A 156 4.53 6.73 10.63
N ARG A 157 5.87 6.83 10.50
CA ARG A 157 6.76 7.10 11.65
C ARG A 157 6.46 8.46 12.26
N GLU A 158 6.43 9.53 11.48
CA GLU A 158 6.09 10.88 11.94
C GLU A 158 4.73 10.93 12.64
N TYR A 159 3.75 10.21 12.09
CA TYR A 159 2.43 10.10 12.70
C TYR A 159 2.49 9.43 14.08
N LEU A 160 3.18 8.29 14.21
CA LEU A 160 3.36 7.57 15.46
C LEU A 160 4.12 8.43 16.49
N GLU A 161 5.20 9.11 16.10
CA GLU A 161 5.95 10.06 16.94
C GLU A 161 5.02 11.18 17.45
N SER A 162 4.15 11.71 16.60
CA SER A 162 3.16 12.74 16.98
C SER A 162 2.15 12.26 18.03
N LEU A 163 1.96 10.94 18.14
CA LEU A 163 1.11 10.28 19.12
C LEU A 163 1.88 9.85 20.39
N GLY A 164 3.20 10.07 20.44
CA GLY A 164 4.04 9.79 21.60
C GLY A 164 4.86 8.50 21.51
N ALA A 165 4.85 7.81 20.38
CA ALA A 165 5.71 6.65 20.18
C ALA A 165 7.18 7.06 20.09
N LYS A 166 8.09 6.32 20.70
CA LYS A 166 9.53 6.55 20.61
C LYS A 166 10.05 6.07 19.25
N ARG A 167 10.94 6.85 18.62
CA ARG A 167 11.50 6.59 17.29
C ARG A 167 12.21 5.23 17.19
N ASP A 168 12.94 4.84 18.22
CA ASP A 168 13.67 3.58 18.31
C ASP A 168 12.76 2.34 18.38
N LYS A 169 11.48 2.52 18.70
CA LYS A 169 10.44 1.48 18.73
C LYS A 169 9.59 1.43 17.46
N ILE A 170 9.88 2.26 16.45
CA ILE A 170 9.14 2.34 15.18
C ILE A 170 9.97 1.72 14.06
N PHE A 171 9.46 0.67 13.44
CA PHE A 171 10.12 -0.08 12.37
C PHE A 171 9.43 0.21 11.03
N VAL A 172 10.18 0.70 10.08
CA VAL A 172 9.75 1.01 8.70
C VAL A 172 10.91 0.74 7.73
N PRO A 173 10.64 0.46 6.45
CA PRO A 173 9.35 0.10 5.88
C PRO A 173 8.97 -1.34 6.21
N CYS A 174 7.68 -1.58 6.52
CA CYS A 174 7.14 -2.91 6.78
C CYS A 174 6.09 -3.32 5.74
N GLN A 175 6.20 -2.77 4.53
CA GLN A 175 5.26 -2.95 3.43
C GLN A 175 6.00 -3.12 2.10
N ALA A 176 5.45 -3.98 1.22
CA ALA A 176 5.92 -4.19 -0.13
C ALA A 176 4.74 -4.48 -1.06
N ALA A 177 4.86 -4.18 -2.36
CA ALA A 177 3.87 -4.63 -3.34
C ALA A 177 4.00 -6.14 -3.59
N ALA A 178 2.87 -6.76 -3.94
CA ALA A 178 2.83 -8.15 -4.40
C ALA A 178 2.99 -8.16 -5.92
N MET A 179 4.11 -8.65 -6.40
CA MET A 179 4.33 -8.79 -7.84
C MET A 179 3.81 -10.13 -8.34
N PRO A 180 3.31 -10.23 -9.61
CA PRO A 180 2.94 -11.49 -10.21
C PRO A 180 4.09 -12.51 -10.19
N GLY A 181 3.77 -13.81 -10.12
CA GLY A 181 4.79 -14.86 -10.09
C GLY A 181 5.70 -14.91 -11.33
N SER A 182 5.26 -14.33 -12.45
CA SER A 182 6.03 -14.18 -13.70
C SER A 182 6.93 -12.95 -13.74
N PHE A 183 6.89 -12.10 -12.72
CA PHE A 183 7.68 -10.87 -12.67
C PHE A 183 9.18 -11.14 -12.52
N SER A 184 9.99 -10.49 -13.36
CA SER A 184 11.42 -10.28 -13.10
C SER A 184 11.83 -8.87 -13.54
N PRO A 185 12.79 -8.23 -12.84
CA PRO A 185 13.28 -6.89 -13.21
C PRO A 185 13.89 -6.83 -14.63
N GLU A 186 14.57 -7.89 -15.05
CA GLU A 186 15.21 -7.99 -16.37
C GLU A 186 14.16 -8.02 -17.48
N ARG A 187 13.11 -8.85 -17.31
CA ARG A 187 11.97 -8.87 -18.22
C ARG A 187 11.27 -7.53 -18.26
N ALA A 188 11.03 -6.92 -17.11
CA ALA A 188 10.36 -5.64 -17.01
C ALA A 188 11.10 -4.53 -17.75
N LEU A 189 12.43 -4.50 -17.67
CA LEU A 189 13.26 -3.55 -18.41
C LEU A 189 13.10 -3.72 -19.92
N VAL A 190 13.22 -4.95 -20.44
CA VAL A 190 13.13 -5.24 -21.87
C VAL A 190 11.75 -4.87 -22.42
N GLU A 191 10.70 -5.35 -21.75
CA GLU A 191 9.31 -5.11 -22.17
C GLU A 191 8.95 -3.60 -22.14
N ARG A 192 9.43 -2.87 -21.12
CA ARG A 192 9.19 -1.44 -21.03
C ARG A 192 9.87 -0.65 -22.17
N VAL A 193 11.13 -0.95 -22.46
CA VAL A 193 11.84 -0.30 -23.56
C VAL A 193 11.13 -0.55 -24.89
N ALA A 194 10.72 -1.79 -25.14
CA ALA A 194 9.98 -2.16 -26.35
C ALA A 194 8.61 -1.46 -26.41
N ALA A 195 7.85 -1.47 -25.32
CA ALA A 195 6.51 -0.88 -25.27
C ALA A 195 6.50 0.66 -25.40
N ARG A 196 7.61 1.33 -25.07
CA ARG A 196 7.73 2.79 -25.19
C ARG A 196 8.31 3.28 -26.53
N ALA A 197 8.95 2.39 -27.28
CA ALA A 197 9.63 2.76 -28.51
C ALA A 197 8.63 3.28 -29.57
N GLY A 198 8.76 4.57 -29.94
CA GLY A 198 7.95 5.21 -31.00
C GLY A 198 6.47 5.44 -30.65
N ASN A 199 6.02 5.09 -29.45
CA ASN A 199 4.64 5.23 -29.04
C ASN A 199 4.33 6.63 -28.45
N PRO A 200 3.10 7.15 -28.64
CA PRO A 200 2.69 8.43 -28.06
C PRO A 200 2.73 8.38 -26.53
N PRO A 201 2.76 9.56 -25.86
CA PRO A 201 2.71 9.62 -24.41
C PRO A 201 1.42 9.03 -23.87
N VAL A 202 1.54 8.09 -22.92
CA VAL A 202 0.43 7.47 -22.18
C VAL A 202 0.58 7.77 -20.71
N PHE A 203 -0.41 8.42 -20.10
CA PHE A 203 -0.52 8.59 -18.66
C PHE A 203 -1.43 7.50 -18.10
N LEU A 204 -1.02 6.88 -17.01
CA LEU A 204 -1.71 5.73 -16.44
C LEU A 204 -2.20 6.06 -15.02
N TYR A 205 -3.47 5.83 -14.76
CA TYR A 205 -4.01 5.73 -13.41
C TYR A 205 -4.36 4.28 -13.09
N VAL A 206 -4.01 3.82 -11.90
CA VAL A 206 -4.38 2.49 -11.39
C VAL A 206 -4.94 2.65 -9.97
N GLY A 207 -6.17 2.18 -9.74
CA GLY A 207 -6.79 2.20 -8.43
C GLY A 207 -8.31 2.24 -8.45
N ARG A 208 -8.91 2.24 -7.26
CA ARG A 208 -10.36 2.35 -7.09
C ARG A 208 -10.85 3.71 -7.62
N LEU A 209 -12.00 3.71 -8.30
CA LEU A 209 -12.63 4.94 -8.79
C LEU A 209 -13.52 5.53 -7.69
N SER A 210 -12.91 6.16 -6.70
CA SER A 210 -13.57 6.78 -5.55
C SER A 210 -13.11 8.23 -5.36
N GLU A 211 -13.87 9.01 -4.62
CA GLU A 211 -13.68 10.47 -4.50
C GLU A 211 -12.29 10.83 -3.97
N GLU A 212 -11.82 10.13 -2.93
CA GLU A 212 -10.51 10.37 -2.30
C GLU A 212 -9.32 10.15 -3.24
N LYS A 213 -9.53 9.46 -4.38
CA LYS A 213 -8.48 9.21 -5.38
C LYS A 213 -8.26 10.36 -6.36
N GLY A 214 -9.11 11.40 -6.36
CA GLY A 214 -8.88 12.64 -7.08
C GLY A 214 -8.82 12.52 -8.60
N ILE A 215 -9.44 11.50 -9.20
CA ILE A 215 -9.36 11.20 -10.65
C ILE A 215 -9.96 12.34 -11.50
N GLY A 216 -10.97 13.04 -10.95
CA GLY A 216 -11.53 14.23 -11.59
C GLY A 216 -10.47 15.31 -11.86
N THR A 217 -9.58 15.56 -10.90
CA THR A 217 -8.43 16.47 -11.06
C THR A 217 -7.48 16.01 -12.17
N LEU A 218 -7.23 14.69 -12.27
CA LEU A 218 -6.40 14.13 -13.35
C LEU A 218 -7.01 14.35 -14.72
N ILE A 219 -8.31 14.10 -14.89
CA ILE A 219 -9.00 14.29 -16.18
C ILE A 219 -8.96 15.75 -16.61
N GLU A 220 -9.17 16.70 -15.70
CA GLU A 220 -9.05 18.14 -16.00
C GLU A 220 -7.62 18.54 -16.38
N ALA A 221 -6.62 18.08 -15.64
CA ALA A 221 -5.20 18.33 -15.94
C ALA A 221 -4.82 17.75 -17.30
N PHE A 222 -5.32 16.53 -17.59
CA PHE A 222 -5.09 15.86 -18.87
C PHE A 222 -5.76 16.62 -20.04
N ALA A 223 -6.94 17.19 -19.87
CA ALA A 223 -7.58 18.03 -20.88
C ALA A 223 -6.69 19.22 -21.27
N GLY A 224 -6.08 19.88 -20.26
CA GLY A 224 -5.13 20.96 -20.49
C GLY A 224 -3.84 20.51 -21.17
N LEU A 225 -3.31 19.33 -20.79
CA LEU A 225 -2.13 18.74 -21.40
C LEU A 225 -2.39 18.37 -22.87
N ARG A 226 -3.52 17.76 -23.17
CA ARG A 226 -3.85 17.29 -24.50
C ARG A 226 -3.96 18.43 -25.54
N ARG A 227 -4.41 19.61 -25.13
CA ARG A 227 -4.39 20.80 -26.01
C ARG A 227 -2.97 21.14 -26.49
N ARG A 228 -1.93 20.80 -25.70
CA ARG A 228 -0.52 21.02 -26.05
C ARG A 228 0.11 19.82 -26.74
N ILE A 229 -0.33 18.61 -26.39
CA ILE A 229 0.16 17.32 -26.92
C ILE A 229 -1.02 16.48 -27.41
N PRO A 230 -1.54 16.73 -28.63
CA PRO A 230 -2.75 16.08 -29.16
C PRO A 230 -2.67 14.54 -29.24
N ALA A 231 -1.45 13.98 -29.34
CA ALA A 231 -1.25 12.54 -29.40
C ALA A 231 -1.31 11.86 -28.01
N ALA A 232 -1.31 12.62 -26.91
CA ALA A 232 -1.31 12.06 -25.57
C ALA A 232 -2.59 11.24 -25.28
N LYS A 233 -2.45 10.16 -24.51
CA LYS A 233 -3.53 9.29 -24.07
C LYS A 233 -3.55 9.19 -22.55
N LEU A 234 -4.74 8.95 -21.98
CA LEU A 234 -4.96 8.65 -20.58
C LEU A 234 -5.62 7.27 -20.44
N ARG A 235 -4.98 6.39 -19.69
CA ARG A 235 -5.50 5.06 -19.35
C ARG A 235 -5.92 5.07 -17.88
N ILE A 236 -7.15 4.67 -17.60
CA ILE A 236 -7.72 4.58 -16.25
C ILE A 236 -8.06 3.11 -15.99
N VAL A 237 -7.32 2.50 -15.09
CA VAL A 237 -7.48 1.10 -14.67
C VAL A 237 -8.11 1.08 -13.28
N GLY A 238 -9.23 0.39 -13.17
CA GLY A 238 -9.98 0.20 -11.94
C GLY A 238 -11.47 0.37 -12.11
N THR A 239 -12.19 0.11 -11.03
CA THR A 239 -13.65 0.28 -10.92
C THR A 239 -13.97 1.01 -9.61
N GLY A 240 -15.20 1.49 -9.46
CA GLY A 240 -15.63 2.13 -8.23
C GLY A 240 -16.84 3.05 -8.40
N PRO A 241 -17.34 3.60 -7.29
CA PRO A 241 -18.61 4.35 -7.30
C PRO A 241 -18.59 5.64 -8.11
N MET A 242 -17.41 6.16 -8.46
CA MET A 242 -17.30 7.38 -9.27
C MET A 242 -17.28 7.11 -10.80
N ALA A 243 -17.38 5.85 -11.25
CA ALA A 243 -17.21 5.49 -12.65
C ALA A 243 -18.10 6.33 -13.58
N ASP A 244 -19.42 6.37 -13.34
CA ASP A 244 -20.37 7.10 -14.19
C ASP A 244 -20.09 8.62 -14.22
N ALA A 245 -19.77 9.20 -13.07
CA ALA A 245 -19.42 10.62 -12.98
C ALA A 245 -18.13 10.96 -13.75
N LEU A 246 -17.15 10.05 -13.73
CA LEU A 246 -15.89 10.22 -14.46
C LEU A 246 -16.10 10.05 -15.97
N HIS A 247 -16.95 9.12 -16.41
CA HIS A 247 -17.35 8.98 -17.80
C HIS A 247 -18.07 10.24 -18.31
N ALA A 248 -19.03 10.78 -17.56
CA ALA A 248 -19.70 12.03 -17.90
C ALA A 248 -18.68 13.19 -18.03
N LYS A 249 -17.74 13.31 -17.08
CA LYS A 249 -16.69 14.34 -17.12
C LYS A 249 -15.79 14.23 -18.36
N VAL A 250 -15.46 13.02 -18.80
CA VAL A 250 -14.69 12.79 -20.04
C VAL A 250 -15.49 13.23 -21.26
N ALA A 251 -16.79 12.97 -21.30
CA ALA A 251 -17.68 13.40 -22.37
C ALA A 251 -17.82 14.93 -22.40
N ASP A 252 -18.06 15.57 -21.27
CA ASP A 252 -18.18 17.04 -21.15
C ASP A 252 -16.91 17.79 -21.59
N LEU A 253 -15.75 17.17 -21.42
CA LEU A 253 -14.45 17.73 -21.85
C LEU A 253 -14.04 17.29 -23.27
N GLU A 254 -14.89 16.57 -23.98
CA GLU A 254 -14.65 16.07 -25.35
C GLU A 254 -13.35 15.22 -25.46
N LEU A 255 -13.08 14.36 -24.45
CA LEU A 255 -11.87 13.54 -24.36
C LEU A 255 -12.10 12.07 -24.75
N GLY A 256 -13.25 11.70 -25.29
CA GLY A 256 -13.63 10.30 -25.53
C GLY A 256 -12.67 9.51 -26.42
N ASP A 257 -11.95 10.17 -27.32
CA ASP A 257 -10.95 9.55 -28.19
C ASP A 257 -9.56 9.40 -27.54
N ALA A 258 -9.33 10.00 -26.35
CA ALA A 258 -8.05 10.05 -25.68
C ALA A 258 -8.02 9.41 -24.31
N VAL A 259 -9.18 9.27 -23.66
CA VAL A 259 -9.30 8.66 -22.34
C VAL A 259 -9.96 7.29 -22.48
N THR A 260 -9.32 6.27 -21.93
CA THR A 260 -9.86 4.90 -21.96
C THR A 260 -9.97 4.37 -20.52
N PHE A 261 -11.17 3.90 -20.16
CA PHE A 261 -11.41 3.13 -18.93
C PHE A 261 -11.25 1.65 -19.24
N ALA A 262 -10.25 1.02 -18.63
CA ALA A 262 -9.90 -0.38 -18.88
C ALA A 262 -10.61 -1.37 -17.95
N GLY A 263 -11.40 -0.87 -16.98
CA GLY A 263 -11.98 -1.71 -15.94
C GLY A 263 -10.93 -2.22 -14.96
N SER A 264 -11.27 -3.25 -14.20
CA SER A 264 -10.34 -3.89 -13.27
C SER A 264 -9.38 -4.81 -14.04
N LEU A 265 -8.08 -4.58 -13.88
CA LEU A 265 -7.02 -5.43 -14.45
C LEU A 265 -6.13 -5.96 -13.33
N GLN A 266 -5.59 -7.15 -13.51
CA GLN A 266 -4.66 -7.81 -12.59
C GLN A 266 -3.57 -8.54 -13.37
N ASP A 267 -2.49 -8.89 -12.68
CA ASP A 267 -1.40 -9.71 -13.20
C ASP A 267 -0.84 -9.22 -14.55
N GLU A 268 -0.73 -10.07 -15.54
CA GLU A 268 -0.12 -9.74 -16.84
C GLU A 268 -0.82 -8.60 -17.60
N PRO A 269 -2.18 -8.51 -17.68
CA PRO A 269 -2.87 -7.36 -18.25
C PRO A 269 -2.52 -6.03 -17.59
N LEU A 270 -2.45 -5.98 -16.26
CA LEU A 270 -2.05 -4.77 -15.53
C LEU A 270 -0.56 -4.45 -15.73
N THR A 271 0.29 -5.46 -15.73
CA THR A 271 1.73 -5.34 -16.01
C THR A 271 2.01 -4.63 -17.34
N ARG A 272 1.26 -4.97 -18.40
CA ARG A 272 1.39 -4.32 -19.71
C ARG A 272 1.02 -2.84 -19.69
N GLU A 273 0.05 -2.44 -18.87
CA GLU A 273 -0.29 -1.01 -18.70
C GLU A 273 0.90 -0.25 -18.10
N TYR A 274 1.59 -0.81 -17.10
CA TYR A 274 2.79 -0.18 -16.56
C TYR A 274 3.92 -0.09 -17.59
N TYR A 275 4.13 -1.10 -18.43
CA TYR A 275 5.17 -1.06 -19.48
C TYR A 275 4.89 0.02 -20.52
N GLY A 276 3.63 0.17 -20.95
CA GLY A 276 3.25 1.14 -21.98
C GLY A 276 3.16 2.59 -21.51
N ALA A 277 3.03 2.82 -20.20
CA ALA A 277 2.83 4.15 -19.66
C ALA A 277 4.10 5.02 -19.72
N THR A 278 3.98 6.30 -20.09
CA THR A 278 5.05 7.30 -19.93
C THR A 278 5.34 7.51 -18.45
N CYS A 279 4.30 7.74 -17.67
CA CYS A 279 4.34 7.72 -16.21
C CYS A 279 2.97 7.31 -15.66
N MET A 280 2.98 6.76 -14.44
CA MET A 280 1.78 6.58 -13.64
C MET A 280 1.42 7.89 -12.95
N VAL A 281 0.13 8.17 -12.76
CA VAL A 281 -0.35 9.36 -12.03
C VAL A 281 -1.24 8.91 -10.88
N LEU A 282 -0.89 9.30 -9.65
CA LEU A 282 -1.66 9.03 -8.45
C LEU A 282 -2.11 10.36 -7.80
N PRO A 283 -3.30 10.89 -8.16
CA PRO A 283 -3.74 12.23 -7.79
C PRO A 283 -4.52 12.28 -6.46
N SER A 284 -4.35 11.28 -5.59
CA SER A 284 -5.16 11.08 -4.40
C SER A 284 -5.13 12.27 -3.44
N TYR A 285 -6.29 12.65 -2.92
CA TYR A 285 -6.43 13.61 -1.82
C TYR A 285 -6.02 13.00 -0.48
N SER A 286 -6.20 11.67 -0.35
CA SER A 286 -5.82 10.90 0.82
C SER A 286 -5.38 9.50 0.39
N GLU A 287 -4.15 9.13 0.76
CA GLU A 287 -3.56 7.82 0.45
C GLU A 287 -2.53 7.46 1.52
N PRO A 288 -2.79 6.46 2.38
CA PRO A 288 -1.85 6.06 3.43
C PRO A 288 -0.46 5.68 2.92
N TRP A 289 -0.41 5.03 1.74
CA TRP A 289 0.86 4.69 1.08
C TRP A 289 0.80 4.89 -0.43
N GLY A 290 0.09 4.02 -1.15
CA GLY A 290 0.03 3.99 -2.61
C GLY A 290 0.88 2.86 -3.19
N LEU A 291 0.53 1.60 -2.88
CA LEU A 291 1.25 0.40 -3.37
C LEU A 291 1.38 0.34 -4.89
N VAL A 292 0.45 0.94 -5.61
CA VAL A 292 0.52 1.06 -7.08
C VAL A 292 1.76 1.84 -7.55
N VAL A 293 2.34 2.72 -6.70
CA VAL A 293 3.63 3.37 -6.99
C VAL A 293 4.77 2.36 -6.88
N ASN A 294 4.75 1.47 -5.87
CA ASN A 294 5.73 0.38 -5.79
C ASN A 294 5.68 -0.50 -7.04
N GLU A 295 4.47 -0.86 -7.48
CA GLU A 295 4.26 -1.67 -8.69
C GLU A 295 4.78 -0.94 -9.93
N ALA A 296 4.42 0.34 -10.11
CA ALA A 296 4.90 1.14 -11.23
C ALA A 296 6.43 1.19 -11.30
N LEU A 297 7.09 1.54 -10.18
CA LEU A 297 8.54 1.63 -10.12
C LEU A 297 9.23 0.28 -10.36
N ALA A 298 8.67 -0.82 -9.85
CA ALA A 298 9.18 -2.16 -10.10
C ALA A 298 9.12 -2.54 -11.59
N HIS A 299 8.09 -2.07 -12.32
CA HIS A 299 7.99 -2.21 -13.77
C HIS A 299 8.76 -1.11 -14.55
N GLY A 300 9.60 -0.33 -13.88
CA GLY A 300 10.38 0.76 -14.45
C GLY A 300 9.56 2.00 -14.85
N CYS A 301 8.30 2.09 -14.45
CA CYS A 301 7.40 3.20 -14.76
C CYS A 301 7.54 4.30 -13.71
N PRO A 302 8.00 5.52 -14.04
CA PRO A 302 8.07 6.63 -13.09
C PRO A 302 6.67 7.12 -12.72
N ALA A 303 6.55 7.87 -11.61
CA ALA A 303 5.26 8.27 -11.09
C ALA A 303 5.15 9.79 -10.85
N VAL A 304 3.97 10.34 -11.17
CA VAL A 304 3.54 11.69 -10.76
C VAL A 304 2.52 11.51 -9.63
N VAL A 305 2.85 11.95 -8.43
CA VAL A 305 2.12 11.55 -7.22
C VAL A 305 1.73 12.79 -6.41
N SER A 306 0.51 12.81 -5.91
CA SER A 306 0.07 13.84 -4.96
C SER A 306 0.91 13.81 -3.68
N GLU A 307 1.31 14.98 -3.17
CA GLU A 307 1.99 15.14 -1.88
C GLU A 307 1.24 14.51 -0.70
N SER A 308 -0.05 14.26 -0.84
CA SER A 308 -0.86 13.62 0.19
C SER A 308 -0.58 12.12 0.34
N CYS A 309 0.04 11.48 -0.65
CA CYS A 309 0.33 10.04 -0.62
C CYS A 309 1.51 9.72 0.30
N GLY A 310 1.35 8.68 1.12
CA GLY A 310 2.34 8.27 2.13
C GLY A 310 3.71 7.91 1.57
N CYS A 311 3.78 7.36 0.37
CA CYS A 311 5.01 6.90 -0.27
C CYS A 311 5.91 8.03 -0.83
N VAL A 312 5.43 9.27 -0.89
CA VAL A 312 6.16 10.36 -1.58
C VAL A 312 7.58 10.58 -1.07
N PRO A 313 7.86 10.62 0.26
CA PRO A 313 9.22 10.87 0.72
C PRO A 313 10.25 9.84 0.28
N GLU A 314 9.81 8.59 0.08
CA GLU A 314 10.72 7.48 -0.19
C GLU A 314 10.76 7.04 -1.65
N LEU A 315 9.62 7.10 -2.34
CA LEU A 315 9.46 6.53 -3.68
C LEU A 315 9.46 7.57 -4.80
N VAL A 316 9.14 8.84 -4.50
CA VAL A 316 9.01 9.90 -5.51
C VAL A 316 10.19 10.86 -5.38
N ILE A 317 11.28 10.51 -6.05
CA ILE A 317 12.51 11.30 -6.05
C ILE A 317 12.56 12.13 -7.33
N ASP A 318 12.57 13.46 -7.19
CA ASP A 318 12.51 14.42 -8.30
C ASP A 318 13.56 14.14 -9.39
N GLY A 319 13.08 13.94 -10.62
CA GLY A 319 13.92 13.65 -11.79
C GLY A 319 14.52 12.24 -11.82
N VAL A 320 14.33 11.43 -10.78
CA VAL A 320 14.85 10.06 -10.67
C VAL A 320 13.75 9.03 -10.92
N SER A 321 12.75 9.00 -10.04
CA SER A 321 11.63 8.04 -10.07
C SER A 321 10.27 8.71 -10.25
N GLY A 322 10.18 10.03 -10.14
CA GLY A 322 8.92 10.74 -10.29
C GLY A 322 8.98 12.21 -9.94
N TYR A 323 7.81 12.79 -9.78
CA TYR A 323 7.59 14.15 -9.30
C TYR A 323 6.35 14.20 -8.40
N ALA A 324 6.43 15.02 -7.34
CA ALA A 324 5.29 15.31 -6.49
C ALA A 324 4.56 16.58 -6.95
N PHE A 325 3.25 16.65 -6.66
CA PHE A 325 2.44 17.86 -6.90
C PHE A 325 1.42 18.04 -5.77
N THR A 326 0.91 19.25 -5.60
CA THR A 326 -0.07 19.58 -4.56
C THR A 326 -1.45 19.00 -4.89
N ALA A 327 -2.05 18.25 -3.97
CA ALA A 327 -3.35 17.61 -4.14
C ALA A 327 -4.43 18.63 -4.58
N GLY A 328 -5.20 18.30 -5.62
CA GLY A 328 -6.28 19.16 -6.14
C GLY A 328 -5.80 20.31 -7.04
N ASP A 329 -4.50 20.57 -7.16
CA ASP A 329 -3.98 21.59 -8.09
C ASP A 329 -3.92 21.04 -9.52
N VAL A 330 -4.99 21.31 -10.28
CA VAL A 330 -5.13 20.91 -11.70
C VAL A 330 -3.99 21.47 -12.54
N ALA A 331 -3.67 22.75 -12.39
CA ALA A 331 -2.62 23.41 -13.17
C ALA A 331 -1.22 22.90 -12.80
N GLY A 332 -0.98 22.67 -11.53
CA GLY A 332 0.23 22.04 -11.02
C GLY A 332 0.42 20.63 -11.53
N LEU A 333 -0.64 19.81 -11.49
CA LEU A 333 -0.62 18.46 -12.06
C LEU A 333 -0.30 18.47 -13.55
N GLN A 334 -0.96 19.34 -14.31
CA GLN A 334 -0.69 19.48 -15.76
C GLN A 334 0.78 19.83 -16.03
N ARG A 335 1.35 20.80 -15.30
CA ARG A 335 2.77 21.19 -15.43
C ARG A 335 3.68 20.02 -15.09
N THR A 336 3.36 19.30 -14.02
CA THR A 336 4.16 18.17 -13.55
C THR A 336 4.11 16.99 -14.51
N MET A 337 2.96 16.72 -15.14
CA MET A 337 2.84 15.70 -16.18
C MET A 337 3.67 16.05 -17.43
N LEU A 338 3.67 17.32 -17.86
CA LEU A 338 4.53 17.78 -18.96
C LEU A 338 6.01 17.63 -18.62
N LYS A 339 6.43 18.06 -17.42
CA LYS A 339 7.81 17.91 -16.93
C LYS A 339 8.24 16.44 -16.90
N ALA A 340 7.35 15.55 -16.41
CA ALA A 340 7.61 14.11 -16.36
C ALA A 340 7.79 13.49 -17.76
N MET A 341 6.98 13.91 -18.72
CA MET A 341 7.10 13.44 -20.11
C MET A 341 8.47 13.74 -20.71
N GLU A 342 9.01 14.94 -20.46
CA GLU A 342 10.32 15.37 -20.95
C GLU A 342 11.46 14.66 -20.19
N ALA A 343 11.40 14.65 -18.85
CA ALA A 343 12.45 14.09 -18.00
C ALA A 343 12.61 12.57 -18.12
N PHE A 344 11.52 11.87 -18.45
CA PHE A 344 11.45 10.41 -18.55
C PHE A 344 11.31 9.90 -20.00
N ALA A 345 11.78 10.68 -20.97
CA ALA A 345 11.78 10.31 -22.39
C ALA A 345 12.67 9.09 -22.68
N ASP A 346 13.82 8.98 -22.00
CA ASP A 346 14.68 7.77 -22.04
C ASP A 346 14.04 6.68 -21.17
N ALA A 347 13.34 5.75 -21.81
CA ALA A 347 12.63 4.68 -21.15
C ALA A 347 13.57 3.71 -20.39
N GLY A 348 14.74 3.39 -20.98
CA GLY A 348 15.72 2.46 -20.42
C GLY A 348 16.40 3.01 -19.17
N GLY A 349 17.00 4.18 -19.27
CA GLY A 349 17.66 4.84 -18.13
C GLY A 349 16.67 5.18 -17.02
N THR A 350 15.43 5.58 -17.37
CA THR A 350 14.37 5.81 -16.38
C THR A 350 13.99 4.52 -15.66
N ALA A 351 13.83 3.42 -16.39
CA ALA A 351 13.48 2.14 -15.78
C ALA A 351 14.53 1.69 -14.76
N HIS A 352 15.82 1.77 -15.09
CA HIS A 352 16.91 1.46 -14.16
C HIS A 352 16.82 2.29 -12.87
N ARG A 353 16.63 3.62 -12.99
CA ARG A 353 16.50 4.50 -11.82
C ARG A 353 15.30 4.14 -10.94
N CYS A 354 14.13 3.87 -11.55
CA CYS A 354 12.93 3.45 -10.82
C CYS A 354 13.15 2.14 -10.07
N MET A 355 13.74 1.13 -10.73
CA MET A 355 14.02 -0.16 -10.14
C MET A 355 15.04 -0.07 -9.01
N ASP A 356 16.04 0.80 -9.11
CA ASP A 356 17.00 1.03 -8.03
C ASP A 356 16.36 1.65 -6.79
N VAL A 357 15.43 2.60 -6.98
CA VAL A 357 14.66 3.20 -5.86
C VAL A 357 13.82 2.15 -5.14
N ILE A 358 13.11 1.30 -5.89
CA ILE A 358 12.16 0.35 -5.30
C ILE A 358 12.82 -0.88 -4.67
N ARG A 359 14.06 -1.20 -4.99
CA ARG A 359 14.76 -2.42 -4.55
C ARG A 359 14.72 -2.64 -3.04
N ARG A 360 14.79 -1.57 -2.23
CA ARG A 360 14.75 -1.64 -0.76
C ARG A 360 13.34 -1.76 -0.18
N PHE A 361 12.30 -1.76 -1.01
CA PHE A 361 10.89 -1.90 -0.61
C PHE A 361 10.31 -3.24 -1.09
N ASP A 362 11.14 -4.26 -1.15
CA ASP A 362 10.75 -5.62 -1.51
C ASP A 362 10.23 -6.41 -0.30
N PRO A 363 9.54 -7.54 -0.51
CA PRO A 363 9.02 -8.37 0.58
C PRO A 363 10.09 -8.87 1.56
N PRO A 364 11.31 -9.31 1.15
CA PRO A 364 12.38 -9.67 2.08
C PRO A 364 12.82 -8.52 2.98
N SER A 365 12.99 -7.30 2.47
CA SER A 365 13.36 -6.12 3.24
C SER A 365 12.29 -5.74 4.27
N ALA A 366 11.02 -5.77 3.89
CA ALA A 366 9.90 -5.53 4.79
C ALA A 366 9.84 -6.57 5.92
N ALA A 367 10.01 -7.85 5.57
CA ALA A 367 10.05 -8.95 6.52
C ALA A 367 11.25 -8.85 7.49
N ALA A 368 12.43 -8.46 6.99
CA ALA A 368 13.62 -8.25 7.82
C ALA A 368 13.42 -7.14 8.85
N ASN A 369 12.75 -6.04 8.48
CA ASN A 369 12.40 -4.96 9.41
C ASN A 369 11.41 -5.42 10.50
N ILE A 370 10.41 -6.22 10.14
CA ILE A 370 9.47 -6.81 11.11
C ILE A 370 10.23 -7.76 12.04
N ALA A 371 11.09 -8.63 11.50
CA ALA A 371 11.88 -9.58 12.29
C ALA A 371 12.82 -8.85 13.27
N ARG A 372 13.51 -7.80 12.81
CA ARG A 372 14.36 -6.96 13.66
C ARG A 372 13.58 -6.32 14.79
N GLY A 373 12.39 -5.77 14.51
CA GLY A 373 11.53 -5.17 15.53
C GLY A 373 11.09 -6.19 16.57
N CYS A 374 10.65 -7.38 16.12
CA CYS A 374 10.29 -8.47 17.02
C CYS A 374 11.47 -8.92 17.91
N ALA A 375 12.66 -9.06 17.33
CA ALA A 375 13.86 -9.46 18.07
C ALA A 375 14.24 -8.43 19.15
N LEU A 376 14.23 -7.14 18.83
CA LEU A 376 14.51 -6.08 19.80
C LEU A 376 13.49 -6.07 20.94
N MET A 377 12.20 -6.18 20.64
CA MET A 377 11.17 -6.26 21.69
C MET A 377 11.26 -7.50 22.56
N LEU A 378 11.83 -8.60 22.09
CA LEU A 378 11.98 -9.85 22.85
C LEU A 378 13.28 -9.91 23.66
N SER A 379 14.25 -9.04 23.37
CA SER A 379 15.53 -8.95 24.10
C SER A 379 15.49 -7.96 25.28
N ASP A 380 14.58 -6.98 25.25
CA ASP A 380 14.32 -6.07 26.38
C ASP A 380 13.49 -6.76 27.48
#